data_9b5036ab01991ce18d23b73a62e014f3
#
_entry.id   9b5036ab01991ce18d23b73a62e014f3
#
_cell.length_a   1.000
_cell.length_b   1.000
_cell.length_c   1.000
_cell.angle_alpha   90.00
_cell.angle_beta   90.00
_cell.angle_gamma   90.00
#
_symmetry.space_group_name_H-M   'P 1'
#
loop_
_entity.id
_entity.type
_entity.pdbx_description
1 polymer ?
#
loop_
_entity_poly.entity_id
_entity_poly.type
_entity_poly.pdbx_seq_one_letter_code
_entity_poly.pdbx_strand_id
1 'polypeptide(L)'
;TIMPGFTHLQKAQPITLTHHMGAYYEMFRRDRSRLSDIYKRMNVCPLGSGALAGTTYPLDREYTASILGFSGATLNSMDSVSDRDYVIEYLSALSTIMMHLSRFSEEIIIWNSNEYQFVEIDDAYSTGSSIMPQKKNPDIAELVRGKTGRVYGALMSMLTTMKGIPLAYNKDMQEDKEMAFDAMDTVNSCLPLFTGMLATMKFRKNVMERSARRGFTNATDAADYLVNHGVAFRDAHGIVGQLVLRCIEKGISLDELSLE
;
A
#
# COMPACT_ATOMS: atom_id res chain seq x y z
N THR A 1 4.12 -14.44 16.74
CA THR A 1 2.86 -15.10 16.35
C THR A 1 3.04 -15.77 15.01
N ILE A 2 2.69 -17.04 14.93
CA ILE A 2 2.62 -17.81 13.68
C ILE A 2 1.23 -17.60 13.07
N MET A 3 1.16 -17.51 11.76
CA MET A 3 -0.06 -17.41 10.98
C MET A 3 0.08 -18.17 9.65
N PRO A 4 -1.00 -18.54 8.97
CA PRO A 4 -0.89 -19.06 7.63
C PRO A 4 -0.50 -17.95 6.66
N GLY A 5 0.47 -18.21 5.79
CA GLY A 5 0.71 -17.42 4.59
C GLY A 5 -0.21 -17.90 3.48
N PHE A 6 -0.62 -16.96 2.61
CA PHE A 6 -1.58 -17.23 1.54
C PHE A 6 -0.99 -16.90 0.18
N THR A 7 -1.30 -17.77 -0.79
CA THR A 7 -1.21 -17.48 -2.21
C THR A 7 -2.56 -17.83 -2.85
N HIS A 8 -3.06 -17.00 -3.77
CA HIS A 8 -4.40 -17.19 -4.38
C HIS A 8 -5.54 -17.31 -3.36
N LEU A 9 -5.41 -16.67 -2.18
CA LEU A 9 -6.28 -16.82 -1.00
C LEU A 9 -6.38 -18.24 -0.45
N GLN A 10 -5.48 -19.14 -0.88
CA GLN A 10 -5.32 -20.48 -0.32
C GLN A 10 -4.14 -20.49 0.65
N LYS A 11 -4.25 -21.28 1.72
CA LYS A 11 -3.17 -21.47 2.68
C LYS A 11 -1.99 -22.15 1.98
N ALA A 12 -0.80 -21.57 2.13
CA ALA A 12 0.42 -22.07 1.52
C ALA A 12 1.37 -22.63 2.59
N GLN A 13 2.03 -21.75 3.33
CA GLN A 13 3.03 -22.11 4.33
C GLN A 13 2.82 -21.30 5.62
N PRO A 14 3.27 -21.81 6.79
CA PRO A 14 3.28 -21.00 8.00
C PRO A 14 4.29 -19.86 7.87
N ILE A 15 3.89 -18.68 8.29
CA ILE A 15 4.77 -17.51 8.36
C ILE A 15 4.64 -16.84 9.73
N THR A 16 5.55 -15.91 10.05
CA THR A 16 5.36 -15.05 11.20
C THR A 16 4.56 -13.82 10.82
N LEU A 17 3.71 -13.32 11.73
CA LEU A 17 3.03 -12.05 11.57
C LEU A 17 4.02 -10.90 11.31
N THR A 18 5.19 -10.93 11.95
CA THR A 18 6.26 -9.95 11.74
C THR A 18 6.75 -9.94 10.29
N HIS A 19 6.93 -11.12 9.69
CA HIS A 19 7.34 -11.22 8.28
C HIS A 19 6.29 -10.62 7.35
N HIS A 20 5.01 -10.91 7.59
CA HIS A 20 3.90 -10.36 6.82
C HIS A 20 3.83 -8.83 6.93
N MET A 21 3.83 -8.30 8.15
CA MET A 21 3.81 -6.84 8.40
C MET A 21 5.05 -6.14 7.86
N GLY A 22 6.20 -6.83 7.87
CA GLY A 22 7.45 -6.37 7.29
C GLY A 22 7.34 -6.08 5.79
N ALA A 23 6.51 -6.81 5.06
CA ALA A 23 6.27 -6.54 3.63
C ALA A 23 5.61 -5.16 3.44
N TYR A 24 4.63 -4.78 4.24
CA TYR A 24 4.03 -3.44 4.20
C TYR A 24 5.00 -2.35 4.65
N TYR A 25 5.81 -2.62 5.68
CA TYR A 25 6.86 -1.69 6.07
C TYR A 25 7.80 -1.37 4.90
N GLU A 26 8.24 -2.37 4.15
CA GLU A 26 9.10 -2.17 2.97
C GLU A 26 8.39 -1.42 1.84
N MET A 27 7.08 -1.61 1.65
CA MET A 27 6.29 -0.82 0.70
C MET A 27 6.29 0.66 1.07
N PHE A 28 5.94 1.00 2.31
CA PHE A 28 5.89 2.39 2.78
C PHE A 28 7.28 3.03 2.88
N ARG A 29 8.33 2.25 3.16
CA ARG A 29 9.71 2.74 3.11
C ARG A 29 10.09 3.20 1.70
N ARG A 30 9.70 2.46 0.67
CA ARG A 30 9.88 2.86 -0.73
C ARG A 30 9.02 4.07 -1.09
N ASP A 31 7.81 4.19 -0.56
CA ASP A 31 6.95 5.36 -0.80
C ASP A 31 7.55 6.64 -0.22
N ARG A 32 8.11 6.55 0.97
CA ARG A 32 8.86 7.67 1.57
C ARG A 32 10.05 8.07 0.69
N SER A 33 10.77 7.10 0.13
CA SER A 33 11.89 7.36 -0.78
C SER A 33 11.42 8.08 -2.05
N ARG A 34 10.28 7.67 -2.64
CA ARG A 34 9.68 8.36 -3.80
C ARG A 34 9.39 9.83 -3.50
N LEU A 35 8.73 10.11 -2.39
CA LEU A 35 8.43 11.50 -1.97
C LEU A 35 9.72 12.32 -1.78
N SER A 36 10.75 11.75 -1.17
CA SER A 36 12.04 12.43 -0.99
C SER A 36 12.76 12.69 -2.32
N ASP A 37 12.55 11.83 -3.31
CA ASP A 37 13.15 11.98 -4.63
C ASP A 37 12.43 13.05 -5.47
N ILE A 38 11.11 13.06 -5.45
CA ILE A 38 10.28 14.09 -6.10
C ILE A 38 10.54 15.47 -5.52
N TYR A 39 10.73 15.58 -4.21
CA TYR A 39 11.03 16.83 -3.54
C TYR A 39 12.21 17.57 -4.17
N LYS A 40 13.24 16.87 -4.62
CA LYS A 40 14.42 17.46 -5.27
C LYS A 40 14.07 18.18 -6.57
N ARG A 41 13.15 17.65 -7.36
CA ARG A 41 12.71 18.26 -8.64
C ARG A 41 11.62 19.31 -8.43
N MET A 42 10.78 19.14 -7.42
CA MET A 42 9.73 20.10 -7.08
C MET A 42 10.27 21.36 -6.39
N ASN A 43 11.35 21.24 -5.61
CA ASN A 43 11.85 22.32 -4.77
C ASN A 43 12.73 23.33 -5.53
N VAL A 44 12.25 23.80 -6.69
CA VAL A 44 12.93 24.81 -7.53
C VAL A 44 11.96 25.96 -7.79
N CYS A 45 12.43 27.21 -7.55
CA CYS A 45 11.60 28.40 -7.56
C CYS A 45 11.33 28.92 -8.98
N PRO A 46 10.06 29.02 -9.44
CA PRO A 46 9.72 29.55 -10.77
C PRO A 46 9.63 31.09 -10.80
N LEU A 47 9.60 31.75 -9.65
CA LEU A 47 9.37 33.21 -9.59
C LEU A 47 10.44 34.00 -10.37
N GLY A 48 10.00 35.09 -11.01
CA GLY A 48 10.82 35.90 -11.88
C GLY A 48 10.85 35.43 -13.34
N SER A 49 10.16 34.33 -13.68
CA SER A 49 10.03 33.82 -15.06
C SER A 49 9.15 34.73 -15.95
N GLY A 50 8.39 35.66 -15.37
CA GLY A 50 7.41 36.46 -16.10
C GLY A 50 6.31 35.62 -16.75
N ALA A 51 5.83 36.09 -17.90
CA ALA A 51 4.84 35.32 -18.67
C ALA A 51 5.46 34.09 -19.38
N LEU A 52 6.71 34.22 -19.86
CA LEU A 52 7.46 33.16 -20.57
C LEU A 52 8.94 33.50 -20.83
N ALA A 53 9.31 34.77 -20.87
CA ALA A 53 10.64 35.24 -21.31
C ALA A 53 11.43 35.97 -20.21
N GLY A 54 11.04 35.83 -18.95
CA GLY A 54 11.61 36.56 -17.84
C GLY A 54 11.17 38.04 -17.85
N THR A 55 12.04 38.93 -17.38
CA THR A 55 11.78 40.37 -17.27
C THR A 55 13.07 41.16 -17.46
N THR A 56 12.93 42.41 -17.89
CA THR A 56 14.03 43.39 -17.97
C THR A 56 14.34 44.07 -16.64
N TYR A 57 13.50 43.87 -15.61
CA TYR A 57 13.78 44.38 -14.27
C TYR A 57 14.93 43.60 -13.62
N PRO A 58 15.78 44.29 -12.81
CA PRO A 58 16.91 43.64 -12.14
C PRO A 58 16.46 42.79 -10.94
N LEU A 59 15.81 41.68 -11.20
CA LEU A 59 15.36 40.74 -10.17
C LEU A 59 16.52 39.81 -9.78
N ASP A 60 16.72 39.63 -8.47
CA ASP A 60 17.56 38.55 -7.93
C ASP A 60 16.70 37.31 -7.65
N ARG A 61 16.68 36.40 -8.60
CA ARG A 61 15.88 35.17 -8.52
C ARG A 61 16.42 34.17 -7.48
N GLU A 62 17.74 34.12 -7.34
CA GLU A 62 18.38 33.24 -6.35
C GLU A 62 18.11 33.74 -4.92
N TYR A 63 18.16 35.05 -4.69
CA TYR A 63 17.73 35.62 -3.41
C TYR A 63 16.27 35.29 -3.10
N THR A 64 15.38 35.46 -4.07
CA THR A 64 13.95 35.07 -3.91
C THR A 64 13.77 33.58 -3.59
N ALA A 65 14.47 32.72 -4.29
CA ALA A 65 14.45 31.29 -4.03
C ALA A 65 14.93 30.98 -2.60
N SER A 66 16.02 31.60 -2.18
CA SER A 66 16.61 31.34 -0.86
C SER A 66 15.72 31.74 0.31
N ILE A 67 15.07 32.93 0.24
CA ILE A 67 14.18 33.40 1.32
C ILE A 67 12.87 32.60 1.40
N LEU A 68 12.46 31.95 0.30
CA LEU A 68 11.31 31.06 0.24
C LEU A 68 11.65 29.61 0.57
N GLY A 69 12.91 29.29 0.78
CA GLY A 69 13.36 27.95 1.16
C GLY A 69 13.47 26.96 0.00
N PHE A 70 13.50 27.44 -1.25
CA PHE A 70 13.79 26.60 -2.42
C PHE A 70 15.28 26.32 -2.55
N SER A 71 15.62 25.23 -3.23
CA SER A 71 17.02 24.86 -3.49
C SER A 71 17.73 25.71 -4.56
N GLY A 72 16.97 26.50 -5.30
CA GLY A 72 17.50 27.43 -6.35
C GLY A 72 16.36 27.90 -7.25
N ALA A 73 16.68 28.75 -8.24
CA ALA A 73 15.72 29.19 -9.24
C ALA A 73 15.71 28.27 -10.47
N THR A 74 14.57 28.19 -11.17
CA THR A 74 14.47 27.48 -12.45
C THR A 74 15.34 28.12 -13.54
N LEU A 75 15.91 27.29 -14.41
CA LEU A 75 16.90 27.73 -15.41
C LEU A 75 16.27 28.30 -16.67
N ASN A 76 15.10 27.85 -17.07
CA ASN A 76 14.41 28.31 -18.28
C ASN A 76 13.04 28.87 -17.92
N SER A 77 12.79 30.13 -18.25
CA SER A 77 11.58 30.86 -17.88
C SER A 77 10.33 30.31 -18.58
N MET A 78 10.44 29.77 -19.79
CA MET A 78 9.32 29.21 -20.52
C MET A 78 8.90 27.86 -19.92
N ASP A 79 9.86 26.98 -19.61
CA ASP A 79 9.66 25.73 -18.90
C ASP A 79 9.01 25.96 -17.53
N SER A 80 9.50 26.96 -16.79
CA SER A 80 9.01 27.34 -15.45
C SER A 80 7.52 27.66 -15.41
N VAL A 81 6.97 28.25 -16.46
CA VAL A 81 5.55 28.63 -16.53
C VAL A 81 4.71 27.57 -17.24
N SER A 82 5.34 26.66 -17.97
CA SER A 82 4.70 25.75 -18.91
C SER A 82 4.52 24.33 -18.37
N ASP A 83 5.38 23.87 -17.45
CA ASP A 83 5.36 22.48 -17.01
C ASP A 83 4.70 22.28 -15.63
N ARG A 84 4.18 21.10 -15.45
CA ARG A 84 3.59 20.57 -14.21
C ARG A 84 3.97 19.12 -13.98
N ASP A 85 5.08 18.67 -14.55
CA ASP A 85 5.57 17.29 -14.41
C ASP A 85 5.80 16.91 -12.95
N TYR A 86 6.26 17.85 -12.12
CA TYR A 86 6.41 17.66 -10.68
C TYR A 86 5.07 17.39 -9.96
N VAL A 87 3.95 17.95 -10.45
CA VAL A 87 2.60 17.62 -9.93
C VAL A 87 2.21 16.21 -10.33
N ILE A 88 2.49 15.80 -11.57
CA ILE A 88 2.24 14.44 -12.06
C ILE A 88 3.05 13.42 -11.25
N GLU A 89 4.34 13.69 -11.02
CA GLU A 89 5.18 12.83 -10.17
C GLU A 89 4.61 12.74 -8.74
N TYR A 90 4.21 13.86 -8.16
CA TYR A 90 3.62 13.90 -6.82
C TYR A 90 2.33 13.08 -6.75
N LEU A 91 1.40 13.29 -7.66
CA LEU A 91 0.15 12.53 -7.75
C LEU A 91 0.41 11.03 -8.00
N SER A 92 1.44 10.68 -8.76
CA SER A 92 1.87 9.29 -8.97
C SER A 92 2.36 8.66 -7.67
N ALA A 93 3.15 9.39 -6.87
CA ALA A 93 3.58 8.91 -5.56
C ALA A 93 2.41 8.75 -4.59
N LEU A 94 1.49 9.73 -4.53
CA LEU A 94 0.27 9.63 -3.72
C LEU A 94 -0.61 8.45 -4.14
N SER A 95 -0.74 8.22 -5.44
CA SER A 95 -1.46 7.06 -6.00
C SER A 95 -0.82 5.74 -5.57
N THR A 96 0.52 5.67 -5.53
CA THR A 96 1.24 4.48 -5.08
C THR A 96 1.04 4.24 -3.59
N ILE A 97 1.08 5.28 -2.76
CA ILE A 97 0.78 5.20 -1.32
C ILE A 97 -0.63 4.66 -1.11
N MET A 98 -1.62 5.22 -1.81
CA MET A 98 -3.01 4.77 -1.68
C MET A 98 -3.21 3.35 -2.17
N MET A 99 -2.49 2.92 -3.19
CA MET A 99 -2.50 1.52 -3.64
C MET A 99 -1.99 0.57 -2.55
N HIS A 100 -0.90 0.91 -1.86
CA HIS A 100 -0.40 0.12 -0.74
C HIS A 100 -1.37 0.11 0.44
N LEU A 101 -1.96 1.27 0.78
CA LEU A 101 -2.99 1.36 1.81
C LEU A 101 -4.23 0.54 1.45
N SER A 102 -4.65 0.57 0.18
CA SER A 102 -5.79 -0.21 -0.31
C SER A 102 -5.55 -1.71 -0.19
N ARG A 103 -4.37 -2.20 -0.57
CA ARG A 103 -4.00 -3.61 -0.41
C ARG A 103 -3.99 -4.03 1.05
N PHE A 104 -3.43 -3.21 1.92
CA PHE A 104 -3.40 -3.48 3.36
C PHE A 104 -4.81 -3.44 3.96
N SER A 105 -5.64 -2.50 3.54
CA SER A 105 -7.05 -2.43 3.92
C SER A 105 -7.80 -3.70 3.56
N GLU A 106 -7.61 -4.23 2.35
CA GLU A 106 -8.23 -5.49 1.90
C GLU A 106 -7.87 -6.64 2.81
N GLU A 107 -6.60 -6.80 3.17
CA GLU A 107 -6.19 -7.87 4.10
C GLU A 107 -6.80 -7.69 5.49
N ILE A 108 -6.88 -6.47 6.02
CA ILE A 108 -7.52 -6.21 7.31
C ILE A 108 -9.01 -6.55 7.25
N ILE A 109 -9.71 -6.23 6.16
CA ILE A 109 -11.11 -6.57 5.94
C ILE A 109 -11.29 -8.09 5.94
N ILE A 110 -10.45 -8.82 5.20
CA ILE A 110 -10.45 -10.28 5.17
C ILE A 110 -10.17 -10.84 6.58
N TRP A 111 -9.15 -10.33 7.25
CA TRP A 111 -8.76 -10.81 8.59
C TRP A 111 -9.80 -10.50 9.68
N ASN A 112 -10.57 -9.43 9.51
CA ASN A 112 -11.66 -9.06 10.44
C ASN A 112 -12.95 -9.82 10.16
N SER A 113 -13.08 -10.52 9.03
CA SER A 113 -14.29 -11.27 8.67
C SER A 113 -14.59 -12.38 9.68
N ASN A 114 -15.85 -12.82 9.71
CA ASN A 114 -16.30 -13.92 10.59
C ASN A 114 -15.61 -15.25 10.26
N GLU A 115 -15.17 -15.42 9.01
CA GLU A 115 -14.50 -16.61 8.50
C GLU A 115 -13.05 -16.69 8.97
N TYR A 116 -12.32 -15.55 8.97
CA TYR A 116 -10.91 -15.51 9.36
C TYR A 116 -10.72 -15.21 10.84
N GLN A 117 -11.35 -14.15 11.36
CA GLN A 117 -11.26 -13.71 12.76
C GLN A 117 -9.82 -13.52 13.28
N PHE A 118 -8.88 -13.12 12.42
CA PHE A 118 -7.48 -12.94 12.79
C PHE A 118 -7.23 -11.64 13.55
N VAL A 119 -8.04 -10.63 13.29
CA VAL A 119 -7.96 -9.32 13.95
C VAL A 119 -9.31 -8.88 14.50
N GLU A 120 -9.23 -7.96 15.44
CA GLU A 120 -10.37 -7.21 15.96
C GLU A 120 -10.03 -5.72 15.89
N ILE A 121 -10.83 -4.97 15.12
CA ILE A 121 -10.69 -3.54 14.99
C ILE A 121 -11.34 -2.87 16.22
N ASP A 122 -10.71 -1.84 16.74
CA ASP A 122 -11.24 -1.05 17.87
C ASP A 122 -12.55 -0.35 17.48
N ASP A 123 -13.44 -0.14 18.45
CA ASP A 123 -14.74 0.49 18.23
C ASP A 123 -14.64 1.93 17.69
N ALA A 124 -13.55 2.62 17.99
CA ALA A 124 -13.27 3.95 17.47
C ALA A 124 -13.04 3.98 15.94
N TYR A 125 -12.73 2.84 15.33
CA TYR A 125 -12.42 2.68 13.90
C TYR A 125 -13.35 1.71 13.17
N SER A 126 -14.49 1.38 13.77
CA SER A 126 -15.50 0.48 13.24
C SER A 126 -16.89 0.99 13.55
N THR A 127 -17.88 0.62 12.76
CA THR A 127 -19.29 0.93 13.07
C THR A 127 -20.07 -0.34 13.39
N GLY A 128 -21.01 -0.22 14.32
CA GLY A 128 -22.02 -1.24 14.56
C GLY A 128 -23.17 -1.13 13.55
N SER A 129 -23.96 -2.19 13.45
CA SER A 129 -25.21 -2.15 12.72
C SER A 129 -26.35 -1.67 13.63
N SER A 130 -27.20 -0.76 13.15
CA SER A 130 -28.40 -0.33 13.86
C SER A 130 -29.46 -1.44 14.01
N ILE A 131 -29.37 -2.48 13.17
CA ILE A 131 -30.33 -3.60 13.12
C ILE A 131 -29.74 -4.87 13.73
N MET A 132 -28.42 -5.08 13.57
CA MET A 132 -27.73 -6.30 13.98
C MET A 132 -26.70 -5.98 15.06
N PRO A 133 -27.03 -6.08 16.37
CA PRO A 133 -26.16 -5.61 17.44
C PRO A 133 -24.81 -6.36 17.54
N GLN A 134 -24.70 -7.54 16.96
CA GLN A 134 -23.46 -8.34 16.91
C GLN A 134 -22.55 -7.97 15.76
N LYS A 135 -23.02 -7.14 14.78
CA LYS A 135 -22.27 -6.82 13.56
C LYS A 135 -21.37 -5.62 13.79
N LYS A 136 -20.10 -5.78 13.42
CA LYS A 136 -19.06 -4.75 13.50
C LYS A 136 -18.38 -4.65 12.12
N ASN A 137 -18.43 -3.47 11.52
CA ASN A 137 -17.95 -3.27 10.15
C ASN A 137 -16.56 -2.62 10.15
N PRO A 138 -15.63 -3.01 9.25
CA PRO A 138 -14.29 -2.44 9.13
C PRO A 138 -14.29 -1.15 8.29
N ASP A 139 -15.14 -0.15 8.64
CA ASP A 139 -15.44 1.00 7.78
C ASP A 139 -14.22 1.81 7.40
N ILE A 140 -13.27 2.03 8.31
CA ILE A 140 -12.06 2.81 8.00
C ILE A 140 -11.23 2.11 6.92
N ALA A 141 -11.07 0.79 7.01
CA ALA A 141 -10.36 0.04 5.98
C ALA A 141 -11.10 0.10 4.63
N GLU A 142 -12.43 -0.02 4.63
CA GLU A 142 -13.26 0.08 3.41
C GLU A 142 -13.19 1.48 2.79
N LEU A 143 -13.29 2.53 3.59
CA LEU A 143 -13.22 3.92 3.13
C LEU A 143 -11.84 4.26 2.56
N VAL A 144 -10.76 3.82 3.19
CA VAL A 144 -9.40 4.00 2.67
C VAL A 144 -9.24 3.29 1.32
N ARG A 145 -9.71 2.04 1.22
CA ARG A 145 -9.75 1.30 -0.05
C ARG A 145 -10.54 2.04 -1.13
N GLY A 146 -11.73 2.55 -0.80
CA GLY A 146 -12.58 3.31 -1.73
C GLY A 146 -11.97 4.64 -2.17
N LYS A 147 -11.36 5.40 -1.25
CA LYS A 147 -10.72 6.70 -1.55
C LYS A 147 -9.51 6.60 -2.47
N THR A 148 -8.93 5.43 -2.63
CA THR A 148 -7.84 5.18 -3.60
C THR A 148 -8.22 5.58 -5.01
N GLY A 149 -9.45 5.27 -5.44
CA GLY A 149 -9.96 5.65 -6.77
C GLY A 149 -10.02 7.16 -7.00
N ARG A 150 -10.28 7.94 -5.94
CA ARG A 150 -10.27 9.41 -6.01
C ARG A 150 -8.88 9.96 -6.35
N VAL A 151 -7.85 9.44 -5.69
CA VAL A 151 -6.46 9.86 -5.94
C VAL A 151 -5.97 9.40 -7.32
N TYR A 152 -6.37 8.21 -7.77
CA TYR A 152 -6.11 7.76 -9.15
C TYR A 152 -6.77 8.66 -10.18
N GLY A 153 -8.01 9.08 -9.92
CA GLY A 153 -8.73 10.04 -10.76
C GLY A 153 -7.97 11.36 -10.89
N ALA A 154 -7.42 11.89 -9.81
CA ALA A 154 -6.63 13.11 -9.82
C ALA A 154 -5.37 12.99 -10.70
N LEU A 155 -4.63 11.89 -10.59
CA LEU A 155 -3.46 11.61 -11.46
C LEU A 155 -3.88 11.53 -12.93
N MET A 156 -4.91 10.79 -13.25
CA MET A 156 -5.39 10.63 -14.63
C MET A 156 -5.87 11.95 -15.21
N SER A 157 -6.57 12.74 -14.40
CA SER A 157 -7.05 14.08 -14.78
C SER A 157 -5.86 15.01 -15.10
N MET A 158 -4.82 15.02 -14.26
CA MET A 158 -3.64 15.84 -14.47
C MET A 158 -2.86 15.43 -15.74
N LEU A 159 -2.67 14.14 -15.97
CA LEU A 159 -2.08 13.63 -17.22
C LEU A 159 -2.88 14.06 -18.45
N THR A 160 -4.20 14.05 -18.33
CA THR A 160 -5.12 14.46 -19.41
C THR A 160 -5.06 15.97 -19.66
N THR A 161 -4.98 16.76 -18.60
CA THR A 161 -4.86 18.23 -18.70
C THR A 161 -3.56 18.64 -19.40
N MET A 162 -2.45 18.03 -19.05
CA MET A 162 -1.14 18.43 -19.58
C MET A 162 -0.85 17.92 -21.00
N LYS A 163 -1.52 16.83 -21.43
CA LYS A 163 -1.29 16.28 -22.77
C LYS A 163 -1.63 17.30 -23.87
N GLY A 164 -0.73 17.50 -24.81
CA GLY A 164 -0.99 18.21 -26.04
C GLY A 164 -1.16 19.73 -25.93
N ILE A 165 -1.00 20.35 -24.75
CA ILE A 165 -0.97 21.81 -24.64
C ILE A 165 0.39 22.34 -25.11
N PRO A 166 0.46 23.49 -25.82
CA PRO A 166 1.72 24.09 -26.26
C PRO A 166 2.48 24.72 -25.08
N LEU A 167 3.72 25.10 -25.34
CA LEU A 167 4.56 25.81 -24.37
C LEU A 167 3.96 27.14 -23.92
N ALA A 168 4.51 27.69 -22.85
CA ALA A 168 4.02 28.80 -22.07
C ALA A 168 2.70 28.49 -21.34
N TYR A 169 1.97 29.49 -20.89
CA TYR A 169 0.79 29.30 -20.07
C TYR A 169 -0.47 29.14 -20.91
N ASN A 170 -1.25 28.10 -20.59
CA ASN A 170 -2.60 27.89 -21.10
C ASN A 170 -3.56 27.74 -19.92
N LYS A 171 -4.82 28.17 -20.08
CA LYS A 171 -5.84 28.15 -19.02
C LYS A 171 -6.14 26.75 -18.49
N ASP A 172 -5.90 25.71 -19.27
CA ASP A 172 -5.99 24.29 -18.86
C ASP A 172 -5.22 24.03 -17.56
N MET A 173 -4.07 24.70 -17.36
CA MET A 173 -3.24 24.54 -16.17
C MET A 173 -3.88 25.08 -14.89
N GLN A 174 -5.02 25.74 -14.92
CA GLN A 174 -5.77 26.11 -13.71
C GLN A 174 -6.35 24.89 -13.00
N GLU A 175 -6.58 23.80 -13.74
CA GLU A 175 -7.09 22.53 -13.18
C GLU A 175 -6.04 21.79 -12.31
N ASP A 176 -4.77 22.21 -12.32
CA ASP A 176 -3.69 21.54 -11.58
C ASP A 176 -3.91 21.56 -10.06
N LYS A 177 -4.46 22.64 -9.52
CA LYS A 177 -4.53 22.91 -8.08
C LYS A 177 -5.59 22.06 -7.38
N GLU A 178 -6.81 22.05 -7.92
CA GLU A 178 -7.93 21.34 -7.30
C GLU A 178 -7.62 19.86 -7.18
N MET A 179 -7.10 19.26 -8.25
CA MET A 179 -6.73 17.84 -8.27
C MET A 179 -5.59 17.51 -7.31
N ALA A 180 -4.54 18.34 -7.30
CA ALA A 180 -3.39 18.12 -6.44
C ALA A 180 -3.73 18.28 -4.96
N PHE A 181 -4.48 19.33 -4.60
CA PHE A 181 -4.87 19.59 -3.21
C PHE A 181 -5.87 18.55 -2.71
N ASP A 182 -6.86 18.18 -3.52
CA ASP A 182 -7.82 17.14 -3.16
C ASP A 182 -7.16 15.78 -2.90
N ALA A 183 -6.20 15.40 -3.75
CA ALA A 183 -5.43 14.17 -3.57
C ALA A 183 -4.58 14.23 -2.29
N MET A 184 -3.91 15.36 -2.05
CA MET A 184 -3.11 15.58 -0.84
C MET A 184 -3.97 15.49 0.43
N ASP A 185 -5.10 16.18 0.46
CA ASP A 185 -6.02 16.18 1.61
C ASP A 185 -6.62 14.80 1.84
N THR A 186 -6.91 14.07 0.76
CA THR A 186 -7.38 12.68 0.84
C THR A 186 -6.34 11.78 1.49
N VAL A 187 -5.08 11.84 1.07
CA VAL A 187 -4.00 11.03 1.65
C VAL A 187 -3.72 11.46 3.08
N ASN A 188 -3.66 12.76 3.36
CA ASN A 188 -3.45 13.31 4.70
C ASN A 188 -4.56 12.95 5.69
N SER A 189 -5.77 12.71 5.21
CA SER A 189 -6.87 12.22 6.03
C SER A 189 -6.82 10.71 6.24
N CYS A 190 -6.44 9.95 5.22
CA CYS A 190 -6.38 8.49 5.28
C CYS A 190 -5.24 7.98 6.18
N LEU A 191 -4.05 8.55 6.09
CA LEU A 191 -2.87 8.07 6.82
C LEU A 191 -3.03 8.07 8.35
N PRO A 192 -3.48 9.15 9.01
CA PRO A 192 -3.67 9.16 10.45
C PRO A 192 -4.75 8.19 10.92
N LEU A 193 -5.88 8.12 10.20
CA LEU A 193 -6.96 7.19 10.52
C LEU A 193 -6.53 5.74 10.39
N PHE A 194 -5.83 5.40 9.32
CA PHE A 194 -5.30 4.06 9.10
C PHE A 194 -4.24 3.70 10.16
N THR A 195 -3.35 4.64 10.51
CA THR A 195 -2.35 4.45 11.55
C THR A 195 -2.98 4.24 12.92
N GLY A 196 -4.00 5.03 13.27
CA GLY A 196 -4.74 4.87 14.53
C GLY A 196 -5.47 3.54 14.60
N MET A 197 -6.10 3.10 13.51
CA MET A 197 -6.72 1.78 13.41
C MET A 197 -5.71 0.66 13.65
N LEU A 198 -4.54 0.70 13.00
CA LEU A 198 -3.48 -0.29 13.19
C LEU A 198 -2.93 -0.31 14.63
N ALA A 199 -2.76 0.86 15.23
CA ALA A 199 -2.20 1.00 16.57
C ALA A 199 -3.10 0.41 17.68
N THR A 200 -4.42 0.40 17.44
CA THR A 200 -5.41 -0.09 18.41
C THR A 200 -5.93 -1.49 18.08
N MET A 201 -5.69 -1.98 16.86
CA MET A 201 -6.14 -3.28 16.38
C MET A 201 -5.53 -4.42 17.21
N LYS A 202 -6.37 -5.39 17.59
CA LYS A 202 -5.96 -6.57 18.35
C LYS A 202 -5.77 -7.77 17.42
N PHE A 203 -4.60 -8.41 17.51
CA PHE A 203 -4.33 -9.66 16.80
C PHE A 203 -4.75 -10.88 17.64
N ARG A 204 -5.64 -11.70 17.11
CA ARG A 204 -6.12 -12.93 17.76
C ARG A 204 -5.13 -14.08 17.51
N LYS A 205 -4.01 -14.04 18.22
CA LYS A 205 -2.86 -14.93 18.06
C LYS A 205 -3.24 -16.42 18.04
N ASN A 206 -4.10 -16.83 18.95
CA ASN A 206 -4.56 -18.24 19.05
C ASN A 206 -5.37 -18.70 17.83
N VAL A 207 -6.12 -17.77 17.19
CA VAL A 207 -6.90 -18.07 15.97
C VAL A 207 -5.95 -18.22 14.80
N MET A 208 -5.00 -17.30 14.64
CA MET A 208 -3.96 -17.35 13.61
C MET A 208 -3.17 -18.66 13.68
N GLU A 209 -2.66 -19.00 14.87
CA GLU A 209 -1.85 -20.20 15.08
C GLU A 209 -2.65 -21.49 14.81
N ARG A 210 -3.89 -21.56 15.30
CA ARG A 210 -4.77 -22.69 15.00
C ARG A 210 -5.06 -22.80 13.49
N SER A 211 -5.24 -21.68 12.82
CA SER A 211 -5.44 -21.65 11.38
C SER A 211 -4.19 -22.10 10.61
N ALA A 212 -3.00 -21.76 11.09
CA ALA A 212 -1.74 -22.20 10.48
C ALA A 212 -1.52 -23.71 10.59
N ARG A 213 -2.00 -24.36 11.65
CA ARG A 213 -1.93 -25.83 11.82
C ARG A 213 -2.86 -26.60 10.90
N ARG A 214 -3.92 -25.96 10.39
CA ARG A 214 -4.92 -26.61 9.52
C ARG A 214 -4.61 -26.38 8.05
N GLY A 215 -4.87 -27.39 7.20
CA GLY A 215 -4.74 -27.27 5.74
C GLY A 215 -3.36 -27.65 5.22
N PHE A 216 -2.64 -28.50 5.95
CA PHE A 216 -1.37 -29.12 5.51
C PHE A 216 -0.28 -28.10 5.12
N THR A 217 -0.26 -26.94 5.78
CA THR A 217 0.71 -25.87 5.51
C THR A 217 2.16 -26.31 5.76
N ASN A 218 2.38 -27.35 6.55
CA ASN A 218 3.65 -27.98 6.86
C ASN A 218 4.07 -29.11 5.88
N ALA A 219 3.25 -29.39 4.86
CA ALA A 219 3.56 -30.46 3.90
C ALA A 219 4.85 -30.18 3.12
N THR A 220 5.11 -28.92 2.77
CA THR A 220 6.36 -28.53 2.10
C THR A 220 7.57 -28.79 3.01
N ASP A 221 7.50 -28.42 4.29
CA ASP A 221 8.57 -28.65 5.25
C ASP A 221 8.86 -30.15 5.43
N ALA A 222 7.82 -30.99 5.40
CA ALA A 222 7.97 -32.44 5.43
C ALA A 222 8.68 -33.00 4.18
N ALA A 223 8.36 -32.47 2.99
CA ALA A 223 9.05 -32.84 1.76
C ALA A 223 10.52 -32.35 1.77
N ASP A 224 10.77 -31.13 2.21
CA ASP A 224 12.13 -30.58 2.34
C ASP A 224 12.98 -31.38 3.35
N TYR A 225 12.36 -31.82 4.44
CA TYR A 225 13.02 -32.70 5.40
C TYR A 225 13.51 -34.00 4.74
N LEU A 226 12.66 -34.65 3.94
CA LEU A 226 13.03 -35.87 3.22
C LEU A 226 14.14 -35.62 2.20
N VAL A 227 14.09 -34.49 1.48
CA VAL A 227 15.14 -34.11 0.52
C VAL A 227 16.47 -33.91 1.23
N ASN A 228 16.49 -33.24 2.37
CA ASN A 228 17.68 -33.03 3.19
C ASN A 228 18.27 -34.34 3.76
N HIS A 229 17.48 -35.41 3.79
CA HIS A 229 17.90 -36.77 4.19
C HIS A 229 18.16 -37.69 2.98
N GLY A 230 18.35 -37.14 1.79
CA GLY A 230 18.82 -37.86 0.61
C GLY A 230 17.71 -38.46 -0.29
N VAL A 231 16.45 -38.16 -0.04
CA VAL A 231 15.35 -38.56 -0.92
C VAL A 231 15.30 -37.59 -2.10
N ALA A 232 15.16 -38.08 -3.32
CA ALA A 232 15.01 -37.21 -4.48
C ALA A 232 13.75 -36.35 -4.37
N PHE A 233 13.82 -35.08 -4.77
CA PHE A 233 12.72 -34.10 -4.59
C PHE A 233 11.37 -34.62 -5.12
N ARG A 234 11.37 -35.29 -6.29
CA ARG A 234 10.16 -35.83 -6.89
C ARG A 234 9.51 -36.92 -6.04
N ASP A 235 10.36 -37.78 -5.46
CA ASP A 235 9.90 -38.88 -4.60
C ASP A 235 9.42 -38.34 -3.25
N ALA A 236 10.14 -37.40 -2.66
CA ALA A 236 9.75 -36.73 -1.42
C ALA A 236 8.38 -36.05 -1.56
N HIS A 237 8.16 -35.31 -2.65
CA HIS A 237 6.88 -34.70 -2.97
C HIS A 237 5.77 -35.74 -3.13
N GLY A 238 6.03 -36.87 -3.82
CA GLY A 238 5.09 -37.97 -3.98
C GLY A 238 4.70 -38.63 -2.64
N ILE A 239 5.69 -38.91 -1.78
CA ILE A 239 5.49 -39.49 -0.43
C ILE A 239 4.61 -38.56 0.41
N VAL A 240 4.96 -37.28 0.51
CA VAL A 240 4.20 -36.30 1.31
C VAL A 240 2.79 -36.11 0.74
N GLY A 241 2.63 -36.09 -0.58
CA GLY A 241 1.33 -36.03 -1.22
C GLY A 241 0.42 -37.22 -0.82
N GLN A 242 0.95 -38.44 -0.75
CA GLN A 242 0.20 -39.59 -0.26
C GLN A 242 -0.15 -39.50 1.22
N LEU A 243 0.75 -38.98 2.05
CA LEU A 243 0.47 -38.73 3.47
C LEU A 243 -0.66 -37.73 3.65
N VAL A 244 -0.66 -36.62 2.88
CA VAL A 244 -1.75 -35.64 2.86
C VAL A 244 -3.08 -36.27 2.48
N LEU A 245 -3.11 -37.10 1.43
CA LEU A 245 -4.34 -37.79 1.03
C LEU A 245 -4.88 -38.70 2.16
N ARG A 246 -4.01 -39.46 2.83
CA ARG A 246 -4.41 -40.27 3.98
C ARG A 246 -4.95 -39.43 5.14
N CYS A 247 -4.34 -38.25 5.38
CA CYS A 247 -4.82 -37.36 6.42
C CYS A 247 -6.22 -36.82 6.07
N ILE A 248 -6.46 -36.45 4.82
CA ILE A 248 -7.76 -36.00 4.34
C ILE A 248 -8.83 -37.11 4.55
N GLU A 249 -8.52 -38.35 4.16
CA GLU A 249 -9.42 -39.49 4.35
C GLU A 249 -9.76 -39.76 5.82
N LYS A 250 -8.80 -39.61 6.72
CA LYS A 250 -8.95 -39.78 8.17
C LYS A 250 -9.52 -38.55 8.88
N GLY A 251 -9.58 -37.39 8.23
CA GLY A 251 -9.99 -36.09 8.82
C GLY A 251 -9.03 -35.56 9.88
N ILE A 252 -7.72 -35.86 9.76
CA ILE A 252 -6.66 -35.47 10.69
C ILE A 252 -5.60 -34.59 10.01
N SER A 253 -4.73 -33.93 10.79
CA SER A 253 -3.57 -33.19 10.30
C SER A 253 -2.33 -34.07 10.20
N LEU A 254 -1.25 -33.59 9.53
CA LEU A 254 0.01 -34.37 9.37
C LEU A 254 0.68 -34.69 10.71
N ASP A 255 0.59 -33.81 11.69
CA ASP A 255 1.15 -33.98 13.02
C ASP A 255 0.36 -34.95 13.91
N GLU A 256 -0.82 -35.36 13.49
CA GLU A 256 -1.67 -36.35 14.16
C GLU A 256 -1.52 -37.77 13.58
N LEU A 257 -0.68 -37.94 12.54
CA LEU A 257 -0.39 -39.26 11.98
C LEU A 257 0.42 -40.10 12.98
N SER A 258 -0.03 -41.33 13.20
CA SER A 258 0.75 -42.35 13.91
C SER A 258 1.85 -42.94 13.02
N LEU A 259 2.85 -43.55 13.63
CA LEU A 259 3.95 -44.23 12.94
C LEU A 259 3.51 -45.62 12.35
N GLU A 260 2.25 -46.00 12.53
CA GLU A 260 1.68 -47.27 12.04
C GLU A 260 1.05 -47.16 10.65
#